data_c1032e33d2594331644ab4a11a537689
#
_entry.id   c1032e33d2594331644ab4a11a537689
#
_cell.length_a   1.000
_cell.length_b   1.000
_cell.length_c   1.000
_cell.angle_alpha   90.00
_cell.angle_beta   90.00
_cell.angle_gamma   90.00
#
_symmetry.space_group_name_H-M   'P 1'
#
loop_
_entity.id
_entity.type
_entity.pdbx_description
1 polymer ?
#
loop_
_entity_poly.entity_id
_entity_poly.type
_entity_poly.pdbx_seq_one_letter_code
_entity_poly.pdbx_strand_id
1 'polypeptide(L)'
;MSHYARYFTGYPKDIVEQALRLIENNKVRDYLISKYPNAHDVTSDKLLYTYATSLKKQYLKNEPPFGRAGFKKQGDMITNALGTHTYRMQGKTRKHDLAISSDLMYAPEPLLRALVVHELAHFREKEHNKGFYRLCCYMAPDYHQLELDLRLFCASLSLGDNPYSRKK
;
A
#
# COMPACT_ATOMS: atom_id res chain seq x y z
N MET A 1 2.63 18.18 19.44
CA MET A 1 2.33 17.57 18.11
C MET A 1 1.59 16.27 18.32
N SER A 2 0.55 16.03 17.56
CA SER A 2 -0.17 14.76 17.60
C SER A 2 0.78 13.61 17.21
N HIS A 3 0.72 12.49 17.95
CA HIS A 3 1.48 11.28 17.64
C HIS A 3 1.25 10.78 16.19
N TYR A 4 0.11 11.11 15.61
CA TYR A 4 -0.27 10.71 14.25
C TYR A 4 0.35 11.56 13.15
N ALA A 5 0.90 12.73 13.47
CA ALA A 5 1.54 13.61 12.48
C ALA A 5 2.67 12.91 11.71
N ARG A 6 3.34 11.93 12.32
CA ARG A 6 4.40 11.12 11.70
C ARG A 6 3.97 10.38 10.42
N TYR A 7 2.68 10.02 10.30
CA TYR A 7 2.16 9.35 9.10
C TYR A 7 2.09 10.28 7.88
N PHE A 8 2.13 11.60 8.11
CA PHE A 8 1.92 12.62 7.09
C PHE A 8 3.16 13.48 6.85
N THR A 9 4.33 12.99 7.23
CA THR A 9 5.60 13.67 6.98
C THR A 9 5.79 13.90 5.48
N GLY A 10 6.13 15.14 5.11
CA GLY A 10 6.34 15.54 3.71
C GLY A 10 5.08 16.04 2.99
N TYR A 11 3.91 15.99 3.62
CA TYR A 11 2.70 16.60 3.07
C TYR A 11 2.59 18.08 3.42
N PRO A 12 1.91 18.89 2.59
CA PRO A 12 1.60 20.29 2.92
C PRO A 12 0.84 20.40 4.24
N LYS A 13 1.09 21.51 4.96
CA LYS A 13 0.57 21.73 6.32
C LYS A 13 -0.96 21.63 6.40
N ASP A 14 -1.66 22.21 5.44
CA ASP A 14 -3.12 22.19 5.35
C ASP A 14 -3.69 20.78 5.18
N ILE A 15 -3.00 19.93 4.39
CA ILE A 15 -3.36 18.52 4.22
C ILE A 15 -3.15 17.75 5.54
N VAL A 16 -2.02 17.99 6.21
CA VAL A 16 -1.73 17.38 7.52
C VAL A 16 -2.79 17.76 8.55
N GLU A 17 -3.17 19.04 8.62
CA GLU A 17 -4.21 19.52 9.53
C GLU A 17 -5.56 18.87 9.26
N GLN A 18 -5.97 18.72 8.01
CA GLN A 18 -7.21 18.03 7.64
C GLN A 18 -7.18 16.56 8.04
N ALA A 19 -6.08 15.85 7.78
CA ALA A 19 -5.91 14.47 8.17
C ALA A 19 -5.98 14.27 9.69
N LEU A 20 -5.29 15.12 10.44
CA LEU A 20 -5.33 15.08 11.91
C LEU A 20 -6.73 15.36 12.45
N ARG A 21 -7.48 16.31 11.88
CA ARG A 21 -8.89 16.54 12.26
C ARG A 21 -9.77 15.29 12.05
N LEU A 22 -9.57 14.56 10.97
CA LEU A 22 -10.30 13.30 10.76
C LEU A 22 -9.98 12.27 11.84
N ILE A 23 -8.72 12.17 12.24
CA ILE A 23 -8.25 11.22 13.25
C ILE A 23 -8.81 11.64 14.64
N GLU A 24 -8.64 12.88 15.03
CA GLU A 24 -9.04 13.41 16.33
C GLU A 24 -10.56 13.37 16.56
N ASN A 25 -11.34 13.50 15.48
CA ASN A 25 -12.80 13.40 15.52
C ASN A 25 -13.34 11.99 15.24
N ASN A 26 -12.49 10.98 15.17
CA ASN A 26 -12.86 9.58 14.85
C ASN A 26 -13.65 9.44 13.53
N LYS A 27 -13.29 10.24 12.51
CA LYS A 27 -13.97 10.29 11.21
C LYS A 27 -13.23 9.55 10.08
N VAL A 28 -12.09 8.95 10.36
CA VAL A 28 -11.29 8.24 9.33
C VAL A 28 -12.08 7.09 8.73
N ARG A 29 -12.74 6.28 9.55
CA ARG A 29 -13.60 5.18 9.08
C ARG A 29 -14.70 5.68 8.14
N ASP A 30 -15.47 6.68 8.56
CA ASP A 30 -16.56 7.24 7.76
C ASP A 30 -16.05 7.79 6.44
N TYR A 31 -14.93 8.48 6.46
CA TYR A 31 -14.27 9.03 5.27
C TYR A 31 -13.87 7.92 4.30
N LEU A 32 -13.15 6.90 4.77
CA LEU A 32 -12.66 5.82 3.92
C LEU A 32 -13.81 4.98 3.35
N ILE A 33 -14.77 4.59 4.17
CA ILE A 33 -15.93 3.78 3.73
C ILE A 33 -16.80 4.55 2.73
N SER A 34 -17.01 5.86 2.96
CA SER A 34 -17.76 6.71 2.04
C SER A 34 -17.08 6.81 0.67
N LYS A 35 -15.76 6.94 0.65
CA LYS A 35 -14.96 7.08 -0.56
C LYS A 35 -14.73 5.75 -1.28
N TYR A 36 -14.51 4.69 -0.52
CA TYR A 36 -14.18 3.35 -0.99
C TYR A 36 -15.07 2.30 -0.30
N PRO A 37 -16.32 2.16 -0.74
CA PRO A 37 -17.28 1.30 -0.03
C PRO A 37 -17.09 -0.20 -0.27
N ASN A 38 -16.39 -0.58 -1.35
CA ASN A 38 -16.33 -1.96 -1.81
C ASN A 38 -14.95 -2.57 -1.60
N ALA A 39 -14.91 -3.73 -0.92
CA ALA A 39 -13.70 -4.53 -0.82
C ALA A 39 -13.32 -5.15 -2.18
N HIS A 40 -12.02 -5.35 -2.40
CA HIS A 40 -11.54 -6.16 -3.52
C HIS A 40 -11.74 -7.66 -3.24
N ASP A 41 -11.53 -8.49 -4.25
CA ASP A 41 -11.65 -9.95 -4.18
C ASP A 41 -10.30 -10.69 -4.15
N VAL A 42 -9.20 -9.95 -4.03
CA VAL A 42 -7.83 -10.49 -3.94
C VAL A 42 -7.56 -10.97 -2.51
N THR A 43 -8.04 -12.16 -2.17
CA THR A 43 -8.10 -12.66 -0.79
C THR A 43 -7.20 -13.87 -0.51
N SER A 44 -6.23 -14.14 -1.39
CA SER A 44 -5.25 -15.20 -1.23
C SER A 44 -3.90 -14.80 -1.82
N ASP A 45 -2.84 -15.48 -1.42
CA ASP A 45 -1.49 -15.28 -1.98
C ASP A 45 -1.46 -15.53 -3.49
N LYS A 46 -2.18 -16.53 -3.95
CA LYS A 46 -2.30 -16.85 -5.39
C LYS A 46 -2.95 -15.69 -6.16
N LEU A 47 -4.05 -15.16 -5.64
CA LEU A 47 -4.74 -14.02 -6.26
C LEU A 47 -3.90 -12.74 -6.20
N LEU A 48 -3.18 -12.50 -5.11
CA LEU A 48 -2.25 -11.38 -5.00
C LEU A 48 -1.11 -11.50 -6.02
N TYR A 49 -0.53 -12.68 -6.17
CA TYR A 49 0.50 -12.93 -7.18
C TYR A 49 0.00 -12.64 -8.59
N THR A 50 -1.20 -13.12 -8.93
CA THR A 50 -1.84 -12.87 -10.24
C THR A 50 -2.10 -11.38 -10.45
N TYR A 51 -2.64 -10.69 -9.44
CA TYR A 51 -2.91 -9.26 -9.48
C TYR A 51 -1.64 -8.44 -9.71
N ALA A 52 -0.61 -8.66 -8.90
CA ALA A 52 0.66 -7.94 -9.00
C ALA A 52 1.38 -8.24 -10.33
N THR A 53 1.34 -9.49 -10.79
CA THR A 53 1.92 -9.89 -12.07
C THR A 53 1.22 -9.22 -13.24
N SER A 54 -0.10 -9.06 -13.19
CA SER A 54 -0.87 -8.36 -14.23
C SER A 54 -0.48 -6.89 -14.32
N LEU A 55 -0.37 -6.19 -13.21
CA LEU A 55 0.12 -4.80 -13.16
C LEU A 55 1.55 -4.69 -13.70
N LYS A 56 2.43 -5.60 -13.27
CA LYS A 56 3.81 -5.64 -13.75
C LYS A 56 3.89 -5.84 -15.27
N LYS A 57 3.14 -6.79 -15.81
CA LYS A 57 3.10 -7.05 -17.25
C LYS A 57 2.60 -5.85 -18.04
N GLN A 58 1.67 -5.09 -17.48
CA GLN A 58 1.11 -3.92 -18.14
C GLN A 58 2.12 -2.77 -18.22
N TYR A 59 2.87 -2.52 -17.14
CA TYR A 59 3.66 -1.30 -17.00
C TYR A 59 5.19 -1.51 -16.96
N LEU A 60 5.64 -2.69 -16.54
CA LEU A 60 7.05 -3.02 -16.31
C LEU A 60 7.44 -4.33 -17.00
N LYS A 61 7.16 -4.41 -18.30
CA LYS A 61 7.35 -5.63 -19.11
C LYS A 61 8.76 -6.21 -19.06
N ASN A 62 9.76 -5.33 -19.02
CA ASN A 62 11.18 -5.72 -19.11
C ASN A 62 11.82 -6.00 -17.74
N GLU A 63 11.08 -5.84 -16.66
CA GLU A 63 11.59 -6.13 -15.32
C GLU A 63 11.52 -7.64 -15.00
N PRO A 64 12.41 -8.14 -14.13
CA PRO A 64 12.41 -9.53 -13.71
C PRO A 64 11.04 -9.98 -13.17
N PRO A 65 10.66 -11.27 -13.32
CA PRO A 65 9.40 -11.76 -12.79
C PRO A 65 9.38 -11.74 -11.27
N PHE A 66 8.19 -11.73 -10.67
CA PHE A 66 8.02 -12.01 -9.25
C PHE A 66 8.52 -13.42 -8.91
N GLY A 67 9.18 -13.53 -7.77
CA GLY A 67 9.44 -14.80 -7.13
C GLY A 67 8.22 -15.26 -6.33
N ARG A 68 7.82 -14.45 -5.36
CA ARG A 68 6.69 -14.71 -4.46
C ARG A 68 5.90 -13.44 -4.22
N ALA A 69 4.60 -13.59 -4.00
CA ALA A 69 3.75 -12.55 -3.46
C ALA A 69 2.79 -13.17 -2.45
N GLY A 70 2.60 -12.53 -1.32
CA GLY A 70 1.73 -13.07 -0.28
C GLY A 70 1.31 -12.04 0.75
N PHE A 71 0.18 -12.32 1.40
CA PHE A 71 -0.27 -11.58 2.57
C PHE A 71 0.46 -12.10 3.81
N LYS A 72 0.85 -11.18 4.69
CA LYS A 72 1.49 -11.49 5.97
C LYS A 72 0.85 -10.71 7.09
N LYS A 73 0.79 -11.30 8.27
CA LYS A 73 0.40 -10.59 9.49
C LYS A 73 1.38 -9.44 9.75
N GLN A 74 0.89 -8.32 10.27
CA GLN A 74 1.71 -7.13 10.53
C GLN A 74 2.92 -7.44 11.42
N GLY A 75 2.76 -8.30 12.43
CA GLY A 75 3.84 -8.73 13.32
C GLY A 75 4.94 -9.56 12.64
N ASP A 76 4.66 -10.17 11.48
CA ASP A 76 5.60 -10.96 10.69
C ASP A 76 6.32 -10.11 9.62
N MET A 77 5.95 -8.82 9.50
CA MET A 77 6.58 -7.90 8.58
C MET A 77 7.91 -7.38 9.17
N ILE A 78 8.92 -7.25 8.33
CA ILE A 78 10.27 -6.75 8.73
C ILE A 78 10.20 -5.32 9.27
N THR A 79 9.23 -4.55 8.78
CA THR A 79 8.97 -3.17 9.19
C THR A 79 7.48 -2.99 9.48
N ASN A 80 7.12 -1.90 10.17
CA ASN A 80 5.72 -1.52 10.37
C ASN A 80 5.03 -1.00 9.10
N ALA A 81 5.60 -1.23 7.93
CA ALA A 81 5.02 -0.89 6.66
C ALA A 81 3.88 -1.85 6.30
N LEU A 82 2.90 -1.40 5.53
CA LEU A 82 1.81 -2.23 5.02
C LEU A 82 2.24 -3.16 3.88
N GLY A 83 3.38 -2.88 3.25
CA GLY A 83 3.98 -3.71 2.21
C GLY A 83 5.49 -3.65 2.25
N THR A 84 6.13 -4.71 1.77
CA THR A 84 7.58 -4.78 1.59
C THR A 84 7.90 -5.44 0.27
N HIS A 85 8.97 -4.94 -0.34
CA HIS A 85 9.59 -5.52 -1.50
C HIS A 85 11.01 -5.94 -1.13
N THR A 86 11.34 -7.19 -1.38
CA THR A 86 12.68 -7.74 -1.19
C THR A 86 13.12 -8.47 -2.45
N TYR A 87 14.42 -8.63 -2.63
CA TYR A 87 14.92 -9.49 -3.68
C TYR A 87 15.91 -10.51 -3.10
N ARG A 88 15.96 -11.66 -3.76
CA ARG A 88 16.89 -12.74 -3.46
C ARG A 88 17.53 -13.23 -4.75
N MET A 89 18.74 -13.76 -4.63
CA MET A 89 19.40 -14.42 -5.74
C MET A 89 19.00 -15.89 -5.77
N GLN A 90 18.65 -16.38 -6.96
CA GLN A 90 18.47 -17.80 -7.23
C GLN A 90 19.39 -18.17 -8.39
N GLY A 91 20.57 -18.68 -8.05
CA GLY A 91 21.66 -18.80 -9.03
C GLY A 91 22.08 -17.41 -9.52
N LYS A 92 22.05 -17.19 -10.83
CA LYS A 92 22.36 -15.89 -11.45
C LYS A 92 21.13 -14.99 -11.61
N THR A 93 19.94 -15.47 -11.26
CA THR A 93 18.68 -14.74 -11.45
C THR A 93 18.25 -14.02 -10.18
N ARG A 94 17.94 -12.71 -10.30
CA ARG A 94 17.33 -11.94 -9.24
C ARG A 94 15.83 -12.20 -9.23
N LYS A 95 15.29 -12.58 -8.08
CA LYS A 95 13.86 -12.76 -7.84
C LYS A 95 13.36 -11.68 -6.88
N HIS A 96 12.27 -11.04 -7.23
CA HIS A 96 11.61 -10.05 -6.41
C HIS A 96 10.44 -10.67 -5.65
N ASP A 97 10.40 -10.48 -4.36
CA ASP A 97 9.34 -10.98 -3.48
C ASP A 97 8.54 -9.80 -2.92
N LEU A 98 7.23 -9.96 -2.88
CA LEU A 98 6.28 -8.96 -2.42
C LEU A 98 5.52 -9.50 -1.21
N ALA A 99 5.51 -8.77 -0.13
CA ALA A 99 4.68 -9.05 1.04
C ALA A 99 3.73 -7.86 1.30
N ILE A 100 2.46 -8.16 1.47
CA ILE A 100 1.40 -7.18 1.78
C ILE A 100 0.78 -7.55 3.12
N SER A 101 0.52 -6.54 3.96
CA SER A 101 -0.17 -6.77 5.23
C SER A 101 -1.54 -7.41 4.99
N SER A 102 -1.86 -8.44 5.79
CA SER A 102 -3.17 -9.08 5.78
C SER A 102 -4.31 -8.13 6.17
N ASP A 103 -4.01 -7.00 6.78
CA ASP A 103 -4.99 -5.94 7.05
C ASP A 103 -5.61 -5.34 5.78
N LEU A 104 -4.94 -5.50 4.64
CA LEU A 104 -5.43 -5.08 3.32
C LEU A 104 -6.19 -6.17 2.56
N MET A 105 -6.33 -7.37 3.11
CA MET A 105 -6.96 -8.49 2.41
C MET A 105 -8.42 -8.20 2.03
N TYR A 106 -9.14 -7.41 2.82
CA TYR A 106 -10.53 -7.03 2.58
C TYR A 106 -10.71 -5.53 2.34
N ALA A 107 -9.61 -4.83 2.07
CA ALA A 107 -9.61 -3.41 1.76
C ALA A 107 -10.16 -3.15 0.34
N PRO A 108 -10.45 -1.89 -0.01
CA PRO A 108 -10.79 -1.53 -1.39
C PRO A 108 -9.62 -1.70 -2.36
N GLU A 109 -9.94 -2.03 -3.61
CA GLU A 109 -8.93 -2.22 -4.66
C GLU A 109 -8.00 -1.00 -4.83
N PRO A 110 -8.48 0.27 -4.83
CA PRO A 110 -7.58 1.41 -4.96
C PRO A 110 -6.47 1.47 -3.91
N LEU A 111 -6.74 1.07 -2.67
CA LEU A 111 -5.72 1.04 -1.61
C LEU A 111 -4.73 -0.12 -1.80
N LEU A 112 -5.21 -1.28 -2.22
CA LEU A 112 -4.34 -2.40 -2.58
C LEU A 112 -3.45 -2.01 -3.77
N ARG A 113 -4.03 -1.39 -4.80
CA ARG A 113 -3.31 -0.94 -6.00
C ARG A 113 -2.21 0.06 -5.65
N ALA A 114 -2.50 1.04 -4.81
CA ALA A 114 -1.51 2.02 -4.37
C ALA A 114 -0.29 1.35 -3.74
N LEU A 115 -0.52 0.35 -2.88
CA LEU A 115 0.56 -0.35 -2.20
C LEU A 115 1.35 -1.25 -3.16
N VAL A 116 0.67 -2.01 -4.02
CA VAL A 116 1.34 -2.86 -5.01
C VAL A 116 2.13 -2.01 -6.01
N VAL A 117 1.58 -0.89 -6.47
CA VAL A 117 2.27 0.07 -7.34
C VAL A 117 3.53 0.64 -6.66
N HIS A 118 3.43 0.99 -5.38
CA HIS A 118 4.58 1.43 -4.59
C HIS A 118 5.72 0.40 -4.61
N GLU A 119 5.40 -0.85 -4.33
CA GLU A 119 6.38 -1.92 -4.31
C GLU A 119 6.92 -2.27 -5.71
N LEU A 120 6.08 -2.17 -6.75
CA LEU A 120 6.51 -2.33 -8.14
C LEU A 120 7.48 -1.24 -8.57
N ALA A 121 7.29 0.00 -8.12
CA ALA A 121 8.19 1.09 -8.43
C ALA A 121 9.62 0.83 -7.90
N HIS A 122 9.75 0.12 -6.79
CA HIS A 122 11.03 -0.30 -6.24
C HIS A 122 11.79 -1.33 -7.10
N PHE A 123 11.20 -1.86 -8.14
CA PHE A 123 11.95 -2.66 -9.14
C PHE A 123 12.99 -1.82 -9.87
N ARG A 124 12.75 -0.51 -10.02
CA ARG A 124 13.66 0.43 -10.69
C ARG A 124 14.26 1.47 -9.76
N GLU A 125 13.48 1.95 -8.80
CA GLU A 125 13.83 3.07 -7.94
C GLU A 125 13.90 2.62 -6.48
N LYS A 126 15.11 2.50 -5.95
CA LYS A 126 15.30 2.12 -4.54
C LYS A 126 14.80 3.18 -3.58
N GLU A 127 15.03 4.46 -3.92
CA GLU A 127 14.70 5.61 -3.10
C GLU A 127 13.38 6.25 -3.54
N HIS A 128 12.66 6.87 -2.62
CA HIS A 128 11.45 7.63 -2.89
C HIS A 128 11.76 9.01 -3.50
N ASN A 129 12.45 9.01 -4.64
CA ASN A 129 12.85 10.19 -5.40
C ASN A 129 11.79 10.59 -6.44
N LYS A 130 12.09 11.63 -7.24
CA LYS A 130 11.17 12.07 -8.31
C LYS A 130 10.87 10.98 -9.33
N GLY A 131 11.88 10.15 -9.66
CA GLY A 131 11.71 9.00 -10.57
C GLY A 131 10.75 7.97 -10.04
N PHE A 132 10.83 7.67 -8.73
CA PHE A 132 9.91 6.78 -8.03
C PHE A 132 8.45 7.27 -8.14
N TYR A 133 8.18 8.52 -7.76
CA TYR A 133 6.83 9.06 -7.81
C TYR A 133 6.29 9.20 -9.24
N ARG A 134 7.14 9.54 -10.20
CA ARG A 134 6.77 9.56 -11.61
C ARG A 134 6.35 8.17 -12.09
N LEU A 135 7.06 7.13 -11.68
CA LEU A 135 6.74 5.75 -12.00
C LEU A 135 5.44 5.30 -11.32
N CYS A 136 5.23 5.64 -10.05
CA CYS A 136 3.97 5.38 -9.34
C CYS A 136 2.79 6.04 -10.05
N CYS A 137 2.90 7.31 -10.43
CA CYS A 137 1.83 8.04 -11.13
C CYS A 137 1.61 7.54 -12.56
N TYR A 138 2.61 6.96 -13.20
CA TYR A 138 2.45 6.28 -14.48
C TYR A 138 1.59 5.02 -14.35
N MET A 139 1.80 4.24 -13.29
CA MET A 139 1.04 3.02 -13.02
C MET A 139 -0.34 3.30 -12.39
N ALA A 140 -0.46 4.38 -11.63
CA ALA A 140 -1.70 4.83 -10.99
C ALA A 140 -1.75 6.36 -11.02
N PRO A 141 -2.48 6.98 -11.98
CA PRO A 141 -2.51 8.45 -12.13
C PRO A 141 -2.95 9.21 -10.86
N ASP A 142 -3.75 8.59 -10.02
CA ASP A 142 -4.24 9.10 -8.74
C ASP A 142 -3.38 8.69 -7.53
N TYR A 143 -2.15 8.22 -7.76
CA TYR A 143 -1.28 7.65 -6.74
C TYR A 143 -1.11 8.53 -5.50
N HIS A 144 -0.89 9.83 -5.64
CA HIS A 144 -0.67 10.71 -4.50
C HIS A 144 -1.89 10.77 -3.56
N GLN A 145 -3.09 10.79 -4.11
CA GLN A 145 -4.32 10.75 -3.32
C GLN A 145 -4.50 9.38 -2.65
N LEU A 146 -4.23 8.31 -3.39
CA LEU A 146 -4.30 6.95 -2.85
C LEU A 146 -3.27 6.73 -1.74
N GLU A 147 -2.06 7.26 -1.87
CA GLU A 147 -1.04 7.19 -0.83
C GLU A 147 -1.50 7.92 0.44
N LEU A 148 -2.09 9.11 0.31
CA LEU A 148 -2.64 9.84 1.46
C LEU A 148 -3.73 9.04 2.17
N ASP A 149 -4.65 8.47 1.41
CA ASP A 149 -5.74 7.65 1.96
C ASP A 149 -5.22 6.36 2.60
N LEU A 150 -4.17 5.76 2.04
CA LEU A 150 -3.48 4.63 2.63
C LEU A 150 -2.81 5.00 3.97
N ARG A 151 -2.26 6.20 4.11
CA ARG A 151 -1.71 6.70 5.37
C ARG A 151 -2.79 6.96 6.42
N LEU A 152 -3.96 7.43 6.02
CA LEU A 152 -5.15 7.51 6.90
C LEU A 152 -5.58 6.12 7.36
N PHE A 153 -5.57 5.14 6.48
CA PHE A 153 -5.82 3.75 6.82
C PHE A 153 -4.79 3.21 7.85
N CYS A 154 -3.50 3.50 7.67
CA CYS A 154 -2.45 3.16 8.64
C CYS A 154 -2.72 3.79 10.01
N ALA A 155 -3.11 5.05 10.04
CA ALA A 155 -3.46 5.73 11.30
C ALA A 155 -4.66 5.07 11.99
N SER A 156 -5.69 4.68 11.23
CA SER A 156 -6.85 3.93 11.74
C SER A 156 -6.44 2.57 12.33
N LEU A 157 -5.58 1.83 11.63
CA LEU A 157 -5.05 0.57 12.16
C LEU A 157 -4.29 0.75 13.48
N SER A 158 -3.52 1.83 13.62
CA SER A 158 -2.78 2.11 14.85
C SER A 158 -3.69 2.47 16.03
N LEU A 159 -4.94 2.87 15.76
CA LEU A 159 -6.00 3.06 16.75
C LEU A 159 -6.76 1.76 17.07
N GLY A 160 -6.35 0.63 16.48
CA GLY A 160 -7.05 -0.64 16.63
C GLY A 160 -8.33 -0.75 15.79
N ASP A 161 -8.53 0.15 14.83
CA ASP A 161 -9.69 0.16 13.95
C ASP A 161 -9.29 -0.18 12.50
N ASN A 162 -9.71 -1.34 12.03
CA ASN A 162 -9.65 -1.67 10.61
C ASN A 162 -11.05 -1.46 10.01
N PRO A 163 -11.24 -0.39 9.19
CA PRO A 163 -12.54 -0.09 8.57
C PRO A 163 -13.11 -1.23 7.72
N TYR A 164 -12.24 -2.07 7.18
CA TYR A 164 -12.56 -3.14 6.24
C TYR A 164 -12.44 -4.54 6.82
N SER A 165 -12.20 -4.67 8.13
CA SER A 165 -12.17 -5.99 8.75
C SER A 165 -13.55 -6.65 8.64
N ARG A 166 -13.58 -7.94 8.30
CA ARG A 166 -14.80 -8.73 8.46
C ARG A 166 -15.12 -8.79 9.95
N LYS A 167 -16.24 -8.21 10.35
CA LYS A 167 -16.80 -8.48 11.69
C LYS A 167 -17.11 -9.96 11.74
N LYS A 168 -16.50 -10.65 12.70
CA LYS A 168 -16.85 -12.02 13.02
C LYS A 168 -18.29 -12.09 13.52
#